data_b49eb48673c8fe2605df24c1225ba3e2
#
_entry.id   b49eb48673c8fe2605df24c1225ba3e2
#
_cell.length_a   1.000
_cell.length_b   1.000
_cell.length_c   1.000
_cell.angle_alpha   90.00
_cell.angle_beta   90.00
_cell.angle_gamma   90.00
#
_symmetry.space_group_name_H-M   'P 1'
#
loop_
_entity.id
_entity.type
_entity.pdbx_description
1 polymer ?
#
loop_
_entity_poly.entity_id
_entity_poly.type
_entity_poly.pdbx_seq_one_letter_code
_entity_poly.pdbx_strand_id
1 'polypeptide(L)'
;MSTGRGSRATAEHAPPVTAVRAGSRRASAFLARRSLAAHRRSWAAVFAAAGAAAALLGAFALVLGSLLLAGPPVERYASADAVVAADQKVSYTAKPWGSEPRTVSAYLPERVRLDRALVARAAAAEGVAAAVADDSVPVALGDGAPATARSWESAALTPYRLTAGRAPGGAGEVVLDAGAAPAGVRPGGTVTLRADGAARSYTVSGLAEARGGAGTPAVFLTEARLTELAGHPRTVDTIGVVAERGVSAGALRDALRAALPAATDQGRAVRVLTGAERGEGERVDALGGRGDLLAMLASVAGTVVMVALLVIASTLTQAVHQRSGELALLRAVGASPRQLRSAVGREAGRVAAVAAVVGGIGALPLGLLMRSLLETEALVLPVPPWLPFAAGAAGALLVALAARPVAMLAARRVTR
;
A
#
# COMPACT_ATOMS: atom_id res chain seq x y z
N MET A 1 48.04 72.43 50.06
CA MET A 1 46.63 72.81 49.77
C MET A 1 46.46 72.79 48.30
N SER A 2 45.79 71.80 47.77
CA SER A 2 45.08 71.87 46.46
C SER A 2 44.29 70.58 46.30
N THR A 3 43.00 70.74 46.20
CA THR A 3 41.97 69.70 46.14
C THR A 3 41.85 69.22 44.70
N GLY A 4 42.10 67.94 44.42
CA GLY A 4 41.81 67.28 43.18
C GLY A 4 40.39 66.66 43.21
N ARG A 5 39.45 67.17 42.42
CA ARG A 5 38.12 66.58 42.16
C ARG A 5 38.29 65.40 41.22
N GLY A 6 38.07 64.22 41.70
CA GLY A 6 37.92 63.03 40.87
C GLY A 6 36.54 63.01 40.17
N SER A 7 36.52 63.01 38.83
CA SER A 7 35.36 62.76 37.99
C SER A 7 35.05 61.26 38.00
N ARG A 8 33.90 60.85 38.58
CA ARG A 8 33.35 59.52 38.44
C ARG A 8 32.70 59.40 37.07
N ALA A 9 33.35 58.70 36.14
CA ALA A 9 32.73 58.23 34.93
C ALA A 9 31.69 57.16 35.27
N THR A 10 30.42 57.46 34.99
CA THR A 10 29.30 56.51 35.05
C THR A 10 29.50 55.46 33.92
N ALA A 11 29.80 54.23 34.30
CA ALA A 11 29.84 53.10 33.38
C ALA A 11 28.40 52.84 32.91
N GLU A 12 28.14 53.18 31.67
CA GLU A 12 26.91 52.88 30.94
C GLU A 12 26.81 51.36 30.77
N HIS A 13 25.84 50.75 31.47
CA HIS A 13 25.62 49.31 31.43
C HIS A 13 25.01 48.96 30.07
N ALA A 14 25.82 48.43 29.18
CA ALA A 14 25.31 47.82 27.94
C ALA A 14 24.40 46.61 28.26
N PRO A 15 23.22 46.55 27.71
CA PRO A 15 22.28 45.45 28.02
C PRO A 15 22.86 44.12 27.55
N PRO A 16 22.62 43.01 28.29
CA PRO A 16 23.17 41.69 27.94
C PRO A 16 22.66 41.24 26.58
N VAL A 17 23.57 40.66 25.79
CA VAL A 17 23.35 40.20 24.37
C VAL A 17 22.09 39.32 24.22
N THR A 18 21.69 38.64 25.26
CA THR A 18 20.46 37.84 25.36
C THR A 18 19.17 38.70 25.34
N ALA A 19 19.19 39.87 25.98
CA ALA A 19 18.01 40.80 26.01
C ALA A 19 17.86 41.47 24.63
N VAL A 20 18.92 41.82 23.94
CA VAL A 20 18.89 42.38 22.58
C VAL A 20 18.35 41.36 21.57
N ARG A 21 18.72 40.09 21.71
CA ARG A 21 18.21 38.98 20.88
C ARG A 21 16.71 38.69 21.14
N ALA A 22 16.25 38.79 22.41
CA ALA A 22 14.85 38.58 22.76
C ALA A 22 13.97 39.74 22.26
N GLY A 23 14.43 41.00 22.36
CA GLY A 23 13.74 42.18 21.82
C GLY A 23 13.60 42.14 20.30
N SER A 24 14.66 41.73 19.58
CA SER A 24 14.61 41.59 18.12
C SER A 24 13.65 40.50 17.63
N ARG A 25 13.51 39.42 18.40
CA ARG A 25 12.53 38.34 18.08
C ARG A 25 11.09 38.81 18.27
N ARG A 26 10.78 39.57 19.32
CA ARG A 26 9.43 40.14 19.56
C ARG A 26 9.07 41.19 18.54
N ALA A 27 9.97 42.10 18.21
CA ALA A 27 9.77 43.09 17.16
C ALA A 27 9.56 42.44 15.77
N SER A 28 10.33 41.44 15.44
CA SER A 28 10.15 40.68 14.17
C SER A 28 8.83 39.91 14.11
N ALA A 29 8.35 39.38 15.22
CA ALA A 29 7.06 38.70 15.30
C ALA A 29 5.88 39.67 15.16
N PHE A 30 5.98 40.89 15.76
CA PHE A 30 4.96 41.93 15.65
C PHE A 30 4.88 42.47 14.20
N LEU A 31 6.02 42.76 13.59
CA LEU A 31 6.08 43.23 12.20
C LEU A 31 5.51 42.16 11.25
N ALA A 32 5.81 40.87 11.46
CA ALA A 32 5.26 39.78 10.66
C ALA A 32 3.72 39.68 10.75
N ARG A 33 3.14 39.87 11.94
CA ARG A 33 1.66 39.85 12.10
C ARG A 33 0.98 41.00 11.36
N ARG A 34 1.55 42.21 11.43
CA ARG A 34 1.00 43.40 10.78
C ARG A 34 1.15 43.35 9.26
N SER A 35 2.25 42.80 8.76
CA SER A 35 2.54 42.53 7.36
C SER A 35 1.57 41.49 6.76
N LEU A 36 1.29 40.40 7.49
CA LEU A 36 0.29 39.40 7.08
C LEU A 36 -1.12 40.00 6.92
N ALA A 37 -1.49 40.97 7.77
CA ALA A 37 -2.80 41.63 7.72
C ALA A 37 -2.92 42.56 6.49
N ALA A 38 -1.83 43.23 6.10
CA ALA A 38 -1.81 44.16 4.96
C ALA A 38 -1.86 43.43 3.60
N HIS A 39 -1.29 42.21 3.48
CA HIS A 39 -1.17 41.45 2.24
C HIS A 39 -1.98 40.15 2.24
N ARG A 40 -3.18 40.17 2.83
CA ARG A 40 -4.02 38.96 2.99
C ARG A 40 -4.25 38.18 1.68
N ARG A 41 -4.45 38.88 0.55
CA ARG A 41 -4.74 38.22 -0.75
C ARG A 41 -3.56 37.43 -1.29
N SER A 42 -2.34 37.96 -1.23
CA SER A 42 -1.15 37.24 -1.73
C SER A 42 -0.75 36.08 -0.83
N TRP A 43 -0.88 36.25 0.49
CA TRP A 43 -0.63 35.13 1.43
C TRP A 43 -1.72 34.06 1.41
N ALA A 44 -2.98 34.45 1.10
CA ALA A 44 -4.06 33.46 0.89
C ALA A 44 -3.77 32.57 -0.33
N ALA A 45 -3.24 33.15 -1.42
CA ALA A 45 -2.83 32.35 -2.59
C ALA A 45 -1.70 31.36 -2.25
N VAL A 46 -0.67 31.81 -1.52
CA VAL A 46 0.41 30.93 -1.04
C VAL A 46 -0.11 29.85 -0.10
N PHE A 47 -1.02 30.21 0.82
CA PHE A 47 -1.66 29.28 1.72
C PHE A 47 -2.47 28.23 0.97
N ALA A 48 -3.30 28.63 0.02
CA ALA A 48 -4.11 27.72 -0.79
C ALA A 48 -3.24 26.78 -1.63
N ALA A 49 -2.20 27.32 -2.29
CA ALA A 49 -1.28 26.53 -3.11
C ALA A 49 -0.50 25.50 -2.26
N ALA A 50 0.06 25.93 -1.12
CA ALA A 50 0.80 25.06 -0.22
C ALA A 50 -0.11 24.00 0.43
N GLY A 51 -1.33 24.39 0.82
CA GLY A 51 -2.31 23.46 1.38
C GLY A 51 -2.78 22.42 0.37
N ALA A 52 -3.12 22.84 -0.85
CA ALA A 52 -3.49 21.93 -1.92
C ALA A 52 -2.34 20.97 -2.30
N ALA A 53 -1.10 21.49 -2.38
CA ALA A 53 0.07 20.66 -2.61
C ALA A 53 0.27 19.62 -1.50
N ALA A 54 0.15 20.00 -0.24
CA ALA A 54 0.26 19.08 0.90
C ALA A 54 -0.85 18.03 0.89
N ALA A 55 -2.09 18.41 0.55
CA ALA A 55 -3.21 17.49 0.44
C ALA A 55 -3.00 16.45 -0.66
N LEU A 56 -2.59 16.90 -1.85
CA LEU A 56 -2.30 16.00 -2.97
C LEU A 56 -1.13 15.07 -2.67
N LEU A 57 0.00 15.59 -2.19
CA LEU A 57 1.17 14.78 -1.87
C LEU A 57 0.88 13.77 -0.75
N GLY A 58 0.11 14.17 0.26
CA GLY A 58 -0.33 13.28 1.33
C GLY A 58 -1.30 12.20 0.82
N ALA A 59 -2.24 12.55 -0.07
CA ALA A 59 -3.15 11.59 -0.68
C ALA A 59 -2.41 10.55 -1.52
N PHE A 60 -1.45 10.97 -2.35
CA PHE A 60 -0.60 10.06 -3.11
C PHE A 60 0.28 9.20 -2.20
N ALA A 61 0.84 9.76 -1.12
CA ALA A 61 1.61 9.00 -0.14
C ALA A 61 0.76 7.93 0.56
N LEU A 62 -0.52 8.22 0.84
CA LEU A 62 -1.46 7.25 1.40
C LEU A 62 -1.73 6.11 0.42
N VAL A 63 -2.06 6.40 -0.83
CA VAL A 63 -2.33 5.39 -1.85
C VAL A 63 -1.09 4.55 -2.13
N LEU A 64 0.07 5.17 -2.30
CA LEU A 64 1.34 4.47 -2.53
C LEU A 64 1.72 3.59 -1.34
N GLY A 65 1.57 4.11 -0.11
CA GLY A 65 1.78 3.35 1.11
C GLY A 65 0.83 2.16 1.24
N SER A 66 -0.46 2.36 0.95
CA SER A 66 -1.45 1.28 0.90
C SER A 66 -1.07 0.22 -0.14
N LEU A 67 -0.63 0.62 -1.34
CA LEU A 67 -0.22 -0.30 -2.39
C LEU A 67 1.06 -1.07 -2.04
N LEU A 68 2.01 -0.43 -1.34
CA LEU A 68 3.21 -1.11 -0.83
C LEU A 68 2.88 -2.18 0.21
N LEU A 69 1.82 -1.94 1.01
CA LEU A 69 1.31 -2.87 2.00
C LEU A 69 0.25 -3.83 1.43
N ALA A 70 -0.26 -3.57 0.22
CA ALA A 70 -1.27 -4.38 -0.42
C ALA A 70 -0.74 -5.78 -0.72
N GLY A 71 -1.64 -6.74 -0.61
CA GLY A 71 -1.42 -8.11 -1.04
C GLY A 71 -2.75 -8.66 -1.56
N PRO A 72 -2.75 -9.80 -2.24
CA PRO A 72 -3.98 -10.50 -2.55
C PRO A 72 -4.75 -10.81 -1.25
N PRO A 73 -6.07 -10.68 -1.23
CA PRO A 73 -6.85 -11.00 -0.05
C PRO A 73 -6.69 -12.47 0.34
N VAL A 74 -6.71 -12.74 1.64
CA VAL A 74 -6.63 -14.12 2.16
C VAL A 74 -8.06 -14.59 2.42
N GLU A 75 -8.80 -14.93 1.35
CA GLU A 75 -10.17 -15.42 1.45
C GLU A 75 -10.18 -16.96 1.44
N ARG A 76 -9.53 -17.53 0.45
CA ARG A 76 -9.45 -18.98 0.22
C ARG A 76 -8.73 -19.71 1.36
N TYR A 77 -7.66 -19.13 1.87
CA TYR A 77 -6.84 -19.73 2.92
C TYR A 77 -7.09 -19.10 4.30
N ALA A 78 -8.30 -18.60 4.53
CA ALA A 78 -8.64 -17.93 5.80
C ALA A 78 -8.46 -18.83 7.02
N SER A 79 -8.70 -20.13 6.88
CA SER A 79 -8.54 -21.15 7.96
C SER A 79 -7.19 -21.88 7.91
N ALA A 80 -6.35 -21.66 6.92
CA ALA A 80 -5.00 -22.21 6.88
C ALA A 80 -4.03 -21.31 7.66
N ASP A 81 -3.02 -21.87 8.32
CA ASP A 81 -1.95 -21.11 8.99
C ASP A 81 -0.76 -20.85 8.08
N ALA A 82 -0.53 -21.74 7.11
CA ALA A 82 0.46 -21.58 6.05
C ALA A 82 -0.06 -22.13 4.72
N VAL A 83 0.54 -21.62 3.63
CA VAL A 83 0.34 -22.14 2.27
C VAL A 83 1.70 -22.40 1.67
N VAL A 84 1.91 -23.61 1.14
CA VAL A 84 3.10 -23.96 0.37
C VAL A 84 2.78 -23.81 -1.11
N ALA A 85 3.57 -23.04 -1.84
CA ALA A 85 3.41 -22.80 -3.26
C ALA A 85 4.77 -22.74 -3.96
N ALA A 86 4.79 -23.01 -5.26
CA ALA A 86 5.98 -22.78 -6.07
C ALA A 86 6.10 -21.28 -6.42
N ASP A 87 7.32 -20.78 -6.51
CA ASP A 87 7.55 -19.38 -6.92
C ASP A 87 7.16 -19.17 -8.38
N GLN A 88 6.27 -18.22 -8.59
CA GLN A 88 5.75 -17.84 -9.90
C GLN A 88 6.60 -16.78 -10.60
N LYS A 89 7.58 -16.20 -9.90
CA LYS A 89 8.38 -15.08 -10.40
C LYS A 89 9.53 -15.58 -11.26
N VAL A 90 9.64 -15.08 -12.49
CA VAL A 90 10.79 -15.26 -13.38
C VAL A 90 11.58 -13.95 -13.43
N SER A 91 12.89 -14.04 -13.28
CA SER A 91 13.77 -12.89 -13.40
C SER A 91 14.78 -13.13 -14.50
N TYR A 92 14.98 -12.14 -15.36
CA TYR A 92 15.99 -12.13 -16.40
C TYR A 92 16.87 -10.89 -16.24
N THR A 93 18.18 -11.12 -16.15
CA THR A 93 19.16 -10.04 -16.07
C THR A 93 19.86 -9.90 -17.43
N ALA A 94 19.62 -8.77 -18.10
CA ALA A 94 20.30 -8.38 -19.31
C ALA A 94 21.34 -7.30 -19.01
N LYS A 95 22.48 -7.38 -19.68
CA LYS A 95 23.49 -6.32 -19.71
C LYS A 95 23.60 -5.80 -21.15
N PRO A 96 22.75 -4.85 -21.58
CA PRO A 96 22.88 -4.22 -22.87
C PRO A 96 24.25 -3.56 -23.01
N TRP A 97 24.82 -3.57 -24.23
CA TRP A 97 26.16 -3.04 -24.46
C TRP A 97 26.26 -1.57 -24.02
N GLY A 98 27.25 -1.27 -23.16
CA GLY A 98 27.49 0.10 -22.64
C GLY A 98 26.57 0.55 -21.50
N SER A 99 25.73 -0.32 -20.93
CA SER A 99 24.86 0.00 -19.81
C SER A 99 25.08 -0.91 -18.59
N GLU A 100 24.57 -0.46 -17.43
CA GLU A 100 24.52 -1.29 -16.22
C GLU A 100 23.57 -2.49 -16.39
N PRO A 101 23.87 -3.63 -15.72
CA PRO A 101 22.98 -4.78 -15.73
C PRO A 101 21.58 -4.41 -15.26
N ARG A 102 20.56 -4.76 -16.04
CA ARG A 102 19.15 -4.54 -15.69
C ARG A 102 18.44 -5.86 -15.50
N THR A 103 17.89 -6.08 -14.31
CA THR A 103 17.05 -7.24 -14.02
C THR A 103 15.60 -6.86 -14.25
N VAL A 104 14.92 -7.59 -15.11
CA VAL A 104 13.47 -7.52 -15.33
C VAL A 104 12.86 -8.78 -14.74
N SER A 105 11.76 -8.62 -14.01
CA SER A 105 11.03 -9.73 -13.41
C SER A 105 9.60 -9.72 -13.91
N ALA A 106 9.05 -10.89 -14.18
CA ALA A 106 7.66 -11.11 -14.54
C ALA A 106 7.09 -12.29 -13.75
N TYR A 107 5.78 -12.34 -13.60
CA TYR A 107 5.09 -13.52 -13.07
C TYR A 107 4.57 -14.35 -14.21
N LEU A 108 4.70 -15.69 -14.07
CA LEU A 108 4.15 -16.62 -15.04
C LEU A 108 2.63 -16.58 -14.99
N PRO A 109 1.96 -16.52 -16.15
CA PRO A 109 0.49 -16.56 -16.20
C PRO A 109 -0.05 -17.95 -15.84
N GLU A 110 0.74 -19.01 -16.13
CA GLU A 110 0.41 -20.37 -15.75
C GLU A 110 0.97 -20.72 -14.38
N ARG A 111 0.17 -21.40 -13.58
CA ARG A 111 0.58 -21.81 -12.25
C ARG A 111 1.67 -22.86 -12.31
N VAL A 112 2.80 -22.59 -11.68
CA VAL A 112 3.82 -23.60 -11.40
C VAL A 112 3.34 -24.47 -10.25
N ARG A 113 3.28 -25.77 -10.46
CA ARG A 113 2.73 -26.75 -9.52
C ARG A 113 3.82 -27.39 -8.68
N LEU A 114 3.42 -27.89 -7.52
CA LEU A 114 4.23 -28.69 -6.62
C LEU A 114 4.03 -30.17 -6.89
N ASP A 115 5.02 -31.02 -6.59
CA ASP A 115 4.83 -32.47 -6.56
C ASP A 115 3.82 -32.83 -5.45
N ARG A 116 2.82 -33.65 -5.79
CA ARG A 116 1.79 -34.11 -4.84
C ARG A 116 2.38 -34.88 -3.65
N ALA A 117 3.54 -35.55 -3.82
CA ALA A 117 4.24 -36.23 -2.73
C ALA A 117 4.68 -35.25 -1.60
N LEU A 118 4.78 -33.96 -1.88
CA LEU A 118 5.12 -32.96 -0.86
C LEU A 118 3.99 -32.75 0.17
N VAL A 119 2.75 -33.13 -0.14
CA VAL A 119 1.63 -33.07 0.81
C VAL A 119 1.92 -33.96 2.03
N ALA A 120 2.37 -35.20 1.79
CA ALA A 120 2.71 -36.12 2.88
C ALA A 120 3.92 -35.64 3.70
N ARG A 121 4.91 -35.03 3.04
CA ARG A 121 6.06 -34.42 3.74
C ARG A 121 5.65 -33.22 4.58
N ALA A 122 4.78 -32.37 4.08
CA ALA A 122 4.25 -31.24 4.81
C ALA A 122 3.42 -31.71 6.03
N ALA A 123 2.62 -32.76 5.85
CA ALA A 123 1.83 -33.34 6.94
C ALA A 123 2.69 -33.97 8.05
N ALA A 124 3.90 -34.46 7.71
CA ALA A 124 4.85 -35.03 8.68
C ALA A 124 5.74 -33.98 9.37
N ALA A 125 5.65 -32.70 9.01
CA ALA A 125 6.45 -31.65 9.61
C ALA A 125 5.97 -31.35 11.04
N GLU A 126 6.90 -30.97 11.91
CA GLU A 126 6.62 -30.67 13.33
C GLU A 126 5.61 -29.52 13.45
N GLY A 127 4.60 -29.69 14.31
CA GLY A 127 3.58 -28.68 14.58
C GLY A 127 2.50 -28.55 13.49
N VAL A 128 2.42 -29.49 12.55
CA VAL A 128 1.39 -29.56 11.52
C VAL A 128 0.26 -30.49 11.95
N ALA A 129 -0.94 -29.97 12.11
CA ALA A 129 -2.15 -30.75 12.39
C ALA A 129 -2.72 -31.39 11.12
N ALA A 130 -2.67 -30.69 10.00
CA ALA A 130 -3.13 -31.18 8.69
C ALA A 130 -2.44 -30.46 7.54
N ALA A 131 -2.13 -31.20 6.47
CA ALA A 131 -1.72 -30.64 5.18
C ALA A 131 -2.68 -31.16 4.10
N VAL A 132 -3.25 -30.25 3.32
CA VAL A 132 -4.31 -30.51 2.35
C VAL A 132 -3.85 -30.05 0.98
N ALA A 133 -3.95 -30.96 -0.01
CA ALA A 133 -3.78 -30.61 -1.40
C ALA A 133 -4.90 -29.66 -1.85
N ASP A 134 -4.54 -28.56 -2.53
CA ASP A 134 -5.52 -27.66 -3.08
C ASP A 134 -5.26 -27.43 -4.57
N ASP A 135 -6.12 -28.01 -5.37
CA ASP A 135 -6.20 -27.81 -6.82
C ASP A 135 -7.43 -26.97 -7.15
N SER A 136 -7.36 -26.20 -8.19
CA SER A 136 -8.46 -25.36 -8.66
C SER A 136 -8.70 -25.51 -10.15
N VAL A 137 -9.93 -25.81 -10.55
CA VAL A 137 -10.34 -25.92 -11.95
C VAL A 137 -11.48 -24.93 -12.21
N PRO A 138 -11.32 -23.98 -13.14
CA PRO A 138 -12.41 -23.11 -13.56
C PRO A 138 -13.54 -23.94 -14.18
N VAL A 139 -14.76 -23.71 -13.74
CA VAL A 139 -15.96 -24.37 -14.27
C VAL A 139 -17.09 -23.35 -14.47
N ALA A 140 -18.06 -23.70 -15.28
CA ALA A 140 -19.30 -22.95 -15.38
C ALA A 140 -20.47 -23.80 -14.86
N LEU A 141 -21.30 -23.20 -14.02
CA LEU A 141 -22.54 -23.79 -13.49
C LEU A 141 -23.69 -23.57 -14.46
N GLY A 142 -24.50 -24.60 -14.69
CA GLY A 142 -25.79 -24.48 -15.36
C GLY A 142 -25.79 -23.63 -16.63
N ASP A 143 -26.25 -22.43 -16.50
CA ASP A 143 -26.40 -21.40 -17.54
C ASP A 143 -25.13 -20.65 -17.91
N GLY A 144 -24.02 -21.00 -17.30
CA GLY A 144 -22.71 -20.39 -17.59
C GLY A 144 -22.16 -19.51 -16.46
N ALA A 145 -22.79 -19.50 -15.28
CA ALA A 145 -22.27 -18.80 -14.13
C ALA A 145 -20.85 -19.31 -13.75
N PRO A 146 -19.83 -18.43 -13.64
CA PRO A 146 -18.48 -18.86 -13.33
C PRO A 146 -18.38 -19.38 -11.89
N ALA A 147 -17.65 -20.49 -11.73
CA ALA A 147 -17.35 -21.09 -10.44
C ALA A 147 -15.97 -21.77 -10.49
N THR A 148 -15.45 -22.15 -9.33
CA THR A 148 -14.19 -22.90 -9.22
C THR A 148 -14.46 -24.26 -8.59
N ALA A 149 -14.14 -25.33 -9.31
CA ALA A 149 -14.18 -26.68 -8.77
C ALA A 149 -12.96 -26.93 -7.88
N ARG A 150 -13.18 -27.54 -6.71
CA ARG A 150 -12.19 -27.86 -5.69
C ARG A 150 -12.49 -29.21 -5.03
N SER A 151 -11.53 -29.77 -4.30
CA SER A 151 -11.80 -30.94 -3.49
C SER A 151 -12.58 -30.58 -2.22
N TRP A 152 -13.44 -31.49 -1.75
CA TRP A 152 -14.15 -31.27 -0.49
C TRP A 152 -13.19 -31.20 0.69
N GLU A 153 -12.09 -31.93 0.67
CA GLU A 153 -11.03 -31.90 1.66
C GLU A 153 -10.46 -30.48 1.82
N SER A 154 -10.33 -29.78 0.72
CA SER A 154 -9.83 -28.40 0.71
C SER A 154 -10.83 -27.36 1.24
N ALA A 155 -12.09 -27.75 1.48
CA ALA A 155 -13.09 -26.89 2.14
C ALA A 155 -12.67 -26.49 3.56
N ALA A 156 -11.81 -27.29 4.22
CA ALA A 156 -11.26 -26.98 5.53
C ALA A 156 -10.32 -25.76 5.54
N LEU A 157 -9.73 -25.39 4.40
CA LEU A 157 -8.83 -24.24 4.24
C LEU A 157 -9.60 -22.91 4.23
N THR A 158 -10.86 -22.95 3.81
CA THR A 158 -11.84 -21.88 3.92
C THR A 158 -12.90 -22.33 4.93
N PRO A 159 -13.48 -21.46 5.78
CA PRO A 159 -14.41 -21.91 6.81
C PRO A 159 -15.79 -22.26 6.22
N TYR A 160 -15.85 -23.21 5.27
CA TYR A 160 -17.09 -23.74 4.72
C TYR A 160 -17.78 -24.67 5.72
N ARG A 161 -19.08 -24.57 5.80
CA ARG A 161 -19.94 -25.46 6.58
C ARG A 161 -21.07 -25.97 5.71
N LEU A 162 -21.36 -27.25 5.80
CA LEU A 162 -22.57 -27.82 5.23
C LEU A 162 -23.79 -27.19 5.89
N THR A 163 -24.67 -26.61 5.08
CA THR A 163 -25.97 -26.06 5.51
C THR A 163 -27.11 -27.05 5.24
N ALA A 164 -26.93 -27.93 4.24
CA ALA A 164 -27.89 -28.99 3.91
C ALA A 164 -27.17 -30.17 3.24
N GLY A 165 -27.70 -31.38 3.43
CA GLY A 165 -27.18 -32.59 2.80
C GLY A 165 -25.90 -33.13 3.44
N ARG A 166 -25.01 -33.70 2.61
CA ARG A 166 -23.76 -34.34 3.04
C ARG A 166 -22.60 -34.02 2.08
N ALA A 167 -21.40 -34.37 2.50
CA ALA A 167 -20.20 -34.31 1.66
C ALA A 167 -20.34 -35.20 0.41
N PRO A 168 -19.63 -34.94 -0.68
CA PRO A 168 -19.66 -35.77 -1.88
C PRO A 168 -18.97 -37.10 -1.57
N GLY A 169 -19.62 -38.22 -1.87
CA GLY A 169 -19.12 -39.57 -1.63
C GLY A 169 -18.74 -40.32 -2.90
N GLY A 170 -19.04 -39.76 -4.08
CA GLY A 170 -18.78 -40.39 -5.37
C GLY A 170 -18.43 -39.39 -6.48
N ALA A 171 -17.87 -39.89 -7.57
CA ALA A 171 -17.41 -39.09 -8.72
C ALA A 171 -18.54 -38.31 -9.45
N GLY A 172 -19.80 -38.70 -9.23
CA GLY A 172 -20.97 -38.04 -9.80
C GLY A 172 -21.66 -37.09 -8.84
N GLU A 173 -21.10 -36.86 -7.66
CA GLU A 173 -21.69 -36.01 -6.61
C GLU A 173 -20.95 -34.70 -6.46
N VAL A 174 -21.68 -33.65 -6.01
CA VAL A 174 -21.15 -32.31 -5.83
C VAL A 174 -21.81 -31.63 -4.64
N VAL A 175 -21.02 -30.86 -3.89
CA VAL A 175 -21.50 -29.86 -2.93
C VAL A 175 -21.34 -28.48 -3.58
N LEU A 176 -22.39 -27.68 -3.56
CA LEU A 176 -22.38 -26.33 -4.10
C LEU A 176 -22.26 -25.29 -2.99
N ASP A 177 -21.59 -24.18 -3.29
CA ASP A 177 -21.74 -22.96 -2.51
C ASP A 177 -23.20 -22.49 -2.59
N ALA A 178 -23.85 -22.32 -1.43
CA ALA A 178 -25.24 -21.97 -1.32
C ALA A 178 -25.57 -20.63 -1.99
N GLY A 179 -24.60 -19.67 -1.96
CA GLY A 179 -24.73 -18.35 -2.59
C GLY A 179 -24.70 -18.40 -4.12
N ALA A 180 -24.15 -19.46 -4.72
CA ALA A 180 -24.05 -19.64 -6.16
C ALA A 180 -24.93 -20.78 -6.70
N ALA A 181 -25.63 -21.48 -5.84
CA ALA A 181 -26.53 -22.55 -6.25
C ALA A 181 -27.67 -21.97 -7.12
N PRO A 182 -27.97 -22.57 -8.29
CA PRO A 182 -29.11 -22.14 -9.09
C PRO A 182 -30.40 -22.18 -8.28
N ALA A 183 -31.34 -21.26 -8.55
CA ALA A 183 -32.57 -21.13 -7.81
C ALA A 183 -33.35 -22.46 -7.78
N GLY A 184 -33.77 -22.89 -6.58
CA GLY A 184 -34.53 -24.10 -6.37
C GLY A 184 -33.71 -25.40 -6.29
N VAL A 185 -32.41 -25.38 -6.47
CA VAL A 185 -31.54 -26.54 -6.31
C VAL A 185 -31.49 -26.94 -4.83
N ARG A 186 -31.67 -28.23 -4.58
CA ARG A 186 -31.65 -28.87 -3.25
C ARG A 186 -30.79 -30.14 -3.29
N PRO A 187 -30.32 -30.63 -2.15
CA PRO A 187 -29.72 -31.97 -2.09
C PRO A 187 -30.62 -33.02 -2.70
N GLY A 188 -30.05 -33.88 -3.56
CA GLY A 188 -30.75 -34.84 -4.41
C GLY A 188 -31.11 -34.30 -5.82
N GLY A 189 -31.06 -33.01 -6.05
CA GLY A 189 -31.22 -32.40 -7.37
C GLY A 189 -29.98 -32.60 -8.27
N THR A 190 -30.09 -32.17 -9.51
CA THR A 190 -29.03 -32.29 -10.53
C THR A 190 -28.53 -30.91 -10.96
N VAL A 191 -27.24 -30.79 -11.15
CA VAL A 191 -26.62 -29.59 -11.72
C VAL A 191 -25.66 -29.98 -12.85
N THR A 192 -25.56 -29.17 -13.88
CA THR A 192 -24.57 -29.37 -14.95
C THR A 192 -23.36 -28.50 -14.68
N LEU A 193 -22.18 -29.12 -14.66
CA LEU A 193 -20.89 -28.43 -14.64
C LEU A 193 -20.27 -28.53 -16.02
N ARG A 194 -19.74 -27.42 -16.49
CA ARG A 194 -19.00 -27.33 -17.74
C ARG A 194 -17.54 -26.99 -17.44
N ALA A 195 -16.63 -27.87 -17.86
CA ALA A 195 -15.20 -27.68 -17.76
C ALA A 195 -14.57 -28.00 -19.12
N ASP A 196 -13.63 -27.20 -19.60
CA ASP A 196 -12.91 -27.36 -20.87
C ASP A 196 -13.85 -27.66 -22.07
N GLY A 197 -15.00 -26.98 -22.10
CA GLY A 197 -16.02 -27.19 -23.13
C GLY A 197 -16.92 -28.43 -22.95
N ALA A 198 -16.58 -29.37 -22.06
CA ALA A 198 -17.38 -30.56 -21.79
C ALA A 198 -18.40 -30.29 -20.68
N ALA A 199 -19.67 -30.61 -20.95
CA ALA A 199 -20.74 -30.53 -19.96
C ALA A 199 -21.02 -31.90 -19.34
N ARG A 200 -21.10 -31.96 -18.02
CA ARG A 200 -21.42 -33.20 -17.28
C ARG A 200 -22.42 -32.91 -16.17
N SER A 201 -23.41 -33.78 -16.00
CA SER A 201 -24.37 -33.69 -14.93
C SER A 201 -23.85 -34.33 -13.65
N TYR A 202 -24.13 -33.68 -12.52
CA TYR A 202 -23.76 -34.12 -11.18
C TYR A 202 -24.98 -34.09 -10.27
N THR A 203 -25.08 -35.01 -9.34
CA THR A 203 -26.07 -34.98 -8.27
C THR A 203 -25.59 -34.08 -7.14
N VAL A 204 -26.40 -33.14 -6.71
CA VAL A 204 -26.09 -32.26 -5.59
C VAL A 204 -26.23 -33.06 -4.30
N SER A 205 -25.12 -33.40 -3.65
CA SER A 205 -25.11 -34.12 -2.37
C SER A 205 -25.32 -33.20 -1.17
N GLY A 206 -24.96 -31.90 -1.31
CA GLY A 206 -25.12 -30.93 -0.24
C GLY A 206 -24.95 -29.48 -0.72
N LEU A 207 -25.31 -28.58 0.18
CA LEU A 207 -25.04 -27.14 0.05
C LEU A 207 -24.12 -26.74 1.20
N ALA A 208 -23.16 -25.87 0.91
CA ALA A 208 -22.21 -25.34 1.90
C ALA A 208 -22.12 -23.84 1.80
N GLU A 209 -21.79 -23.19 2.89
CA GLU A 209 -21.66 -21.73 2.97
C GLU A 209 -20.36 -21.35 3.68
N ALA A 210 -19.65 -20.35 3.14
CA ALA A 210 -18.45 -19.81 3.76
C ALA A 210 -18.80 -18.67 4.71
N ARG A 211 -18.19 -18.65 5.89
CA ARG A 211 -18.26 -17.50 6.79
C ARG A 211 -17.37 -16.37 6.24
N GLY A 212 -17.97 -15.22 5.99
CA GLY A 212 -17.24 -14.02 5.56
C GLY A 212 -17.10 -13.82 4.05
N GLY A 213 -17.73 -14.72 3.25
CA GLY A 213 -17.57 -14.74 1.80
C GLY A 213 -16.33 -15.53 1.37
N ALA A 214 -16.38 -16.14 0.21
CA ALA A 214 -15.32 -17.00 -0.32
C ALA A 214 -14.76 -16.51 -1.66
N GLY A 215 -15.04 -15.25 -2.02
CA GLY A 215 -14.68 -14.72 -3.34
C GLY A 215 -15.43 -15.44 -4.47
N THR A 216 -14.73 -16.03 -5.43
CA THR A 216 -15.36 -16.80 -6.51
C THR A 216 -16.09 -18.02 -5.96
N PRO A 217 -17.37 -18.26 -6.33
CA PRO A 217 -18.14 -19.38 -5.85
C PRO A 217 -17.44 -20.72 -6.04
N ALA A 218 -17.49 -21.58 -5.02
CA ALA A 218 -16.86 -22.87 -5.04
C ALA A 218 -17.85 -24.00 -5.31
N VAL A 219 -17.37 -25.00 -6.03
CA VAL A 219 -18.05 -26.27 -6.28
C VAL A 219 -17.15 -27.38 -5.80
N PHE A 220 -17.59 -28.19 -4.83
CA PHE A 220 -16.75 -29.19 -4.23
C PHE A 220 -17.07 -30.58 -4.78
N LEU A 221 -16.01 -31.22 -5.28
CA LEU A 221 -15.99 -32.59 -5.78
C LEU A 221 -15.20 -33.49 -4.82
N THR A 222 -15.22 -34.79 -5.04
CA THR A 222 -14.23 -35.68 -4.39
C THR A 222 -12.83 -35.37 -4.93
N GLU A 223 -11.78 -35.60 -4.14
CA GLU A 223 -10.39 -35.39 -4.54
C GLU A 223 -10.07 -36.16 -5.84
N ALA A 224 -10.47 -37.42 -5.92
CA ALA A 224 -10.25 -38.25 -7.12
C ALA A 224 -10.87 -37.63 -8.37
N ARG A 225 -12.11 -37.14 -8.26
CA ARG A 225 -12.82 -36.51 -9.39
C ARG A 225 -12.20 -35.18 -9.79
N LEU A 226 -11.79 -34.38 -8.83
CA LEU A 226 -11.11 -33.12 -9.11
C LEU A 226 -9.76 -33.36 -9.79
N THR A 227 -8.97 -34.31 -9.29
CA THR A 227 -7.67 -34.67 -9.89
C THR A 227 -7.80 -35.14 -11.34
N GLU A 228 -8.84 -35.93 -11.65
CA GLU A 228 -9.17 -36.33 -13.02
C GLU A 228 -9.52 -35.12 -13.89
N LEU A 229 -10.32 -34.20 -13.35
CA LEU A 229 -10.74 -32.98 -14.06
C LEU A 229 -9.58 -32.02 -14.29
N ALA A 230 -8.68 -31.89 -13.30
CA ALA A 230 -7.49 -31.04 -13.37
C ALA A 230 -6.43 -31.56 -14.39
N GLY A 231 -6.44 -32.85 -14.71
CA GLY A 231 -5.53 -33.45 -15.70
C GLY A 231 -4.07 -33.58 -15.26
N HIS A 232 -3.75 -33.33 -13.99
CA HIS A 232 -2.37 -33.41 -13.47
C HIS A 232 -2.28 -34.21 -12.15
N PRO A 233 -2.42 -35.52 -12.19
CA PRO A 233 -2.55 -36.36 -10.99
C PRO A 233 -1.30 -36.39 -10.09
N ARG A 234 -0.12 -36.07 -10.62
CA ARG A 234 1.15 -36.09 -9.86
C ARG A 234 1.52 -34.73 -9.24
N THR A 235 0.80 -33.69 -9.56
CA THR A 235 1.11 -32.34 -9.07
C THR A 235 -0.10 -31.72 -8.38
N VAL A 236 0.15 -30.69 -7.57
CA VAL A 236 -0.89 -29.88 -6.92
C VAL A 236 -0.59 -28.40 -7.13
N ASP A 237 -1.61 -27.59 -7.17
CA ASP A 237 -1.47 -26.14 -7.31
C ASP A 237 -0.80 -25.53 -6.07
N THR A 238 -1.25 -25.91 -4.87
CA THR A 238 -0.73 -25.46 -3.59
C THR A 238 -1.01 -26.52 -2.51
N ILE A 239 -0.37 -26.36 -1.34
CA ILE A 239 -0.65 -27.17 -0.16
C ILE A 239 -1.07 -26.22 0.96
N GLY A 240 -2.33 -26.30 1.40
CA GLY A 240 -2.80 -25.61 2.59
C GLY A 240 -2.40 -26.36 3.85
N VAL A 241 -1.88 -25.65 4.85
CA VAL A 241 -1.40 -26.24 6.10
C VAL A 241 -2.12 -25.61 7.27
N VAL A 242 -2.64 -26.48 8.15
CA VAL A 242 -3.23 -26.11 9.42
C VAL A 242 -2.27 -26.51 10.53
N ALA A 243 -1.93 -25.59 11.42
CA ALA A 243 -1.01 -25.81 12.52
C ALA A 243 -1.69 -26.50 13.70
N GLU A 244 -0.91 -27.17 14.52
CA GLU A 244 -1.32 -27.58 15.85
C GLU A 244 -1.55 -26.36 16.77
N ARG A 245 -2.37 -26.52 17.79
CA ARG A 245 -2.69 -25.43 18.71
C ARG A 245 -1.44 -24.94 19.43
N GLY A 246 -1.21 -23.62 19.36
CA GLY A 246 -0.11 -22.96 20.05
C GLY A 246 1.18 -22.85 19.25
N VAL A 247 1.24 -23.40 18.04
CA VAL A 247 2.39 -23.24 17.13
C VAL A 247 2.37 -21.86 16.51
N SER A 248 3.48 -21.14 16.60
CA SER A 248 3.59 -19.81 15.97
C SER A 248 3.81 -19.92 14.46
N ALA A 249 3.39 -18.90 13.71
CA ALA A 249 3.60 -18.86 12.26
C ALA A 249 5.09 -18.94 11.85
N GLY A 250 5.99 -18.42 12.70
CA GLY A 250 7.45 -18.53 12.49
C GLY A 250 7.94 -19.96 12.64
N ALA A 251 7.59 -20.62 13.73
CA ALA A 251 7.97 -22.02 14.00
C ALA A 251 7.41 -22.96 12.91
N LEU A 252 6.15 -22.78 12.53
CA LEU A 252 5.53 -23.54 11.44
C LEU A 252 6.27 -23.35 10.10
N ARG A 253 6.62 -22.10 9.78
CA ARG A 253 7.39 -21.78 8.56
C ARG A 253 8.75 -22.47 8.55
N ASP A 254 9.46 -22.46 9.65
CA ASP A 254 10.79 -23.07 9.77
C ASP A 254 10.72 -24.60 9.71
N ALA A 255 9.75 -25.21 10.38
CA ALA A 255 9.50 -26.65 10.32
C ALA A 255 9.16 -27.13 8.90
N LEU A 256 8.28 -26.40 8.20
CA LEU A 256 7.93 -26.70 6.81
C LEU A 256 9.13 -26.52 5.87
N ARG A 257 9.97 -25.49 6.05
CA ARG A 257 11.20 -25.31 5.26
C ARG A 257 12.22 -26.41 5.48
N ALA A 258 12.29 -26.96 6.68
CA ALA A 258 13.17 -28.08 6.97
C ALA A 258 12.67 -29.41 6.36
N ALA A 259 11.34 -29.60 6.28
CA ALA A 259 10.74 -30.83 5.77
C ALA A 259 10.63 -30.88 4.23
N LEU A 260 10.55 -29.70 3.58
CA LEU A 260 10.30 -29.58 2.15
C LEU A 260 11.59 -29.26 1.37
N PRO A 261 11.68 -29.64 0.08
CA PRO A 261 12.82 -29.25 -0.75
C PRO A 261 12.82 -27.73 -0.99
N ALA A 262 14.00 -27.15 -1.16
CA ALA A 262 14.14 -25.73 -1.41
C ALA A 262 13.59 -25.32 -2.80
N ALA A 263 13.56 -26.26 -3.75
CA ALA A 263 13.08 -26.04 -5.12
C ALA A 263 12.30 -27.24 -5.63
N THR A 264 11.41 -26.99 -6.60
CA THR A 264 10.70 -28.02 -7.38
C THR A 264 11.65 -28.69 -8.38
N ASP A 265 11.22 -29.79 -8.98
CA ASP A 265 11.97 -30.48 -10.06
C ASP A 265 12.25 -29.57 -11.27
N GLN A 266 11.44 -28.51 -11.45
CA GLN A 266 11.64 -27.49 -12.48
C GLN A 266 12.60 -26.36 -12.03
N GLY A 267 13.27 -26.51 -10.89
CA GLY A 267 14.20 -25.49 -10.35
C GLY A 267 13.51 -24.24 -9.79
N ARG A 268 12.20 -24.28 -9.54
CA ARG A 268 11.45 -23.15 -8.95
C ARG A 268 11.48 -23.25 -7.42
N ALA A 269 11.74 -22.13 -6.74
CA ALA A 269 11.77 -22.12 -5.29
C ALA A 269 10.43 -22.57 -4.70
N VAL A 270 10.47 -23.41 -3.68
CA VAL A 270 9.31 -23.75 -2.86
C VAL A 270 9.18 -22.69 -1.77
N ARG A 271 8.05 -21.99 -1.77
CA ARG A 271 7.76 -20.91 -0.83
C ARG A 271 6.77 -21.37 0.24
N VAL A 272 7.06 -21.03 1.50
CA VAL A 272 6.13 -21.19 2.62
C VAL A 272 5.58 -19.82 2.98
N LEU A 273 4.31 -19.60 2.68
CA LEU A 273 3.59 -18.33 2.83
C LEU A 273 2.79 -18.38 4.13
N THR A 274 2.94 -17.38 4.99
CA THR A 274 2.22 -17.27 6.27
C THR A 274 1.60 -15.89 6.43
N GLY A 275 0.63 -15.72 7.32
CA GLY A 275 -0.03 -14.43 7.53
C GLY A 275 -0.68 -13.90 6.25
N ALA A 276 -0.46 -12.63 5.90
CA ALA A 276 -1.01 -12.01 4.72
C ALA A 276 -0.43 -12.54 3.39
N GLU A 277 0.78 -13.13 3.42
CA GLU A 277 1.42 -13.69 2.22
C GLU A 277 0.64 -14.89 1.65
N ARG A 278 -0.24 -15.55 2.43
CA ARG A 278 -1.06 -16.68 1.97
C ARG A 278 -1.91 -16.34 0.75
N GLY A 279 -2.35 -15.08 0.62
CA GLY A 279 -3.08 -14.60 -0.56
C GLY A 279 -2.29 -14.70 -1.87
N GLU A 280 -0.95 -14.66 -1.82
CA GLU A 280 -0.11 -14.86 -3.01
C GLU A 280 -0.25 -16.28 -3.59
N GLY A 281 -0.52 -17.27 -2.74
CA GLY A 281 -0.82 -18.64 -3.16
C GLY A 281 -2.20 -18.78 -3.81
N GLU A 282 -3.12 -17.87 -3.51
CA GLU A 282 -4.48 -17.88 -4.04
C GLU A 282 -4.55 -17.26 -5.45
N ARG A 283 -4.06 -16.02 -5.59
CA ARG A 283 -4.21 -15.18 -6.77
C ARG A 283 -2.87 -14.91 -7.45
N VAL A 284 -2.46 -15.83 -8.31
CA VAL A 284 -1.23 -15.69 -9.10
C VAL A 284 -1.35 -14.55 -10.12
N ASP A 285 -2.53 -14.36 -10.68
CA ASP A 285 -2.88 -13.30 -11.64
C ASP A 285 -2.71 -11.88 -11.04
N ALA A 286 -3.03 -11.70 -9.77
CA ALA A 286 -2.90 -10.43 -9.07
C ALA A 286 -1.43 -10.01 -8.84
N LEU A 287 -0.48 -10.94 -8.87
CA LEU A 287 0.93 -10.66 -8.58
C LEU A 287 1.61 -9.87 -9.70
N GLY A 288 1.25 -10.12 -10.97
CA GLY A 288 1.86 -9.48 -12.14
C GLY A 288 1.59 -7.98 -12.25
N GLY A 289 0.35 -7.56 -12.01
CA GLY A 289 -0.08 -6.17 -12.19
C GLY A 289 0.41 -5.18 -11.13
N ARG A 290 0.79 -5.67 -9.95
CA ARG A 290 1.18 -4.81 -8.81
C ARG A 290 2.45 -4.00 -9.08
N GLY A 291 3.46 -4.63 -9.72
CA GLY A 291 4.72 -3.96 -10.06
C GLY A 291 4.51 -2.81 -11.04
N ASP A 292 3.73 -3.04 -12.07
CA ASP A 292 3.42 -2.05 -13.10
C ASP A 292 2.57 -0.90 -12.52
N LEU A 293 1.60 -1.22 -11.66
CA LEU A 293 0.80 -0.22 -10.96
C LEU A 293 1.66 0.65 -10.02
N LEU A 294 2.60 0.05 -9.29
CA LEU A 294 3.57 0.78 -8.46
C LEU A 294 4.43 1.72 -9.31
N ALA A 295 4.98 1.25 -10.44
CA ALA A 295 5.80 2.05 -11.33
C ALA A 295 4.99 3.22 -11.93
N MET A 296 3.76 2.96 -12.37
CA MET A 296 2.86 3.98 -12.89
C MET A 296 2.54 5.04 -11.83
N LEU A 297 2.13 4.63 -10.63
CA LEU A 297 1.81 5.56 -9.53
C LEU A 297 3.04 6.33 -9.05
N ALA A 298 4.22 5.72 -9.01
CA ALA A 298 5.46 6.42 -8.68
C ALA A 298 5.81 7.50 -9.72
N SER A 299 5.61 7.22 -11.00
CA SER A 299 5.78 8.20 -12.09
C SER A 299 4.81 9.38 -11.97
N VAL A 300 3.52 9.08 -11.73
CA VAL A 300 2.49 10.12 -11.50
C VAL A 300 2.81 10.93 -10.24
N ALA A 301 3.20 10.28 -9.14
CA ALA A 301 3.61 10.97 -7.92
C ALA A 301 4.80 11.91 -8.15
N GLY A 302 5.80 11.49 -8.92
CA GLY A 302 6.93 12.33 -9.34
C GLY A 302 6.48 13.58 -10.09
N THR A 303 5.55 13.43 -11.03
CA THR A 303 4.95 14.55 -11.76
C THR A 303 4.18 15.48 -10.83
N VAL A 304 3.38 14.95 -9.91
CA VAL A 304 2.65 15.74 -8.91
C VAL A 304 3.59 16.54 -8.02
N VAL A 305 4.70 15.94 -7.55
CA VAL A 305 5.74 16.63 -6.77
C VAL A 305 6.32 17.79 -7.58
N MET A 306 6.67 17.57 -8.84
CA MET A 306 7.24 18.59 -9.72
C MET A 306 6.26 19.76 -9.91
N VAL A 307 5.00 19.47 -10.23
CA VAL A 307 3.95 20.49 -10.41
C VAL A 307 3.71 21.24 -9.11
N ALA A 308 3.62 20.56 -7.98
CA ALA A 308 3.44 21.18 -6.67
C ALA A 308 4.59 22.15 -6.35
N LEU A 309 5.84 21.75 -6.59
CA LEU A 309 7.01 22.61 -6.40
C LEU A 309 6.97 23.82 -7.33
N LEU A 310 6.58 23.65 -8.58
CA LEU A 310 6.45 24.74 -9.55
C LEU A 310 5.38 25.75 -9.12
N VAL A 311 4.20 25.28 -8.67
CA VAL A 311 3.10 26.13 -8.19
C VAL A 311 3.52 26.90 -6.94
N ILE A 312 4.17 26.22 -5.97
CA ILE A 312 4.70 26.87 -4.77
C ILE A 312 5.75 27.92 -5.14
N ALA A 313 6.68 27.58 -6.06
CA ALA A 313 7.70 28.51 -6.51
C ALA A 313 7.10 29.75 -7.21
N SER A 314 6.13 29.55 -8.08
CA SER A 314 5.43 30.62 -8.79
C SER A 314 4.68 31.55 -7.83
N THR A 315 3.86 30.98 -6.93
CA THR A 315 3.07 31.75 -5.95
C THR A 315 3.93 32.52 -4.95
N LEU A 316 5.01 31.91 -4.47
CA LEU A 316 5.96 32.58 -3.58
C LEU A 316 6.72 33.70 -4.31
N THR A 317 7.14 33.46 -5.55
CA THR A 317 7.81 34.49 -6.37
C THR A 317 6.88 35.70 -6.59
N GLN A 318 5.63 35.43 -6.94
CA GLN A 318 4.63 36.48 -7.11
C GLN A 318 4.36 37.29 -5.83
N ALA A 319 4.23 36.57 -4.68
CA ALA A 319 4.05 37.20 -3.38
C ALA A 319 5.24 38.08 -2.97
N VAL A 320 6.47 37.67 -3.30
CA VAL A 320 7.68 38.48 -3.07
C VAL A 320 7.74 39.68 -4.01
N HIS A 321 7.39 39.53 -5.30
CA HIS A 321 7.36 40.63 -6.26
C HIS A 321 6.35 41.72 -5.90
N GLN A 322 5.17 41.34 -5.40
CA GLN A 322 4.14 42.28 -4.92
C GLN A 322 4.62 43.17 -3.77
N ARG A 323 5.69 42.77 -3.08
CA ARG A 323 6.29 43.49 -1.93
C ARG A 323 7.64 44.10 -2.23
N SER A 324 8.02 44.17 -3.53
CA SER A 324 9.32 44.70 -3.94
C SER A 324 9.58 46.14 -3.48
N GLY A 325 8.55 47.01 -3.47
CA GLY A 325 8.64 48.37 -2.96
C GLY A 325 8.96 48.46 -1.46
N GLU A 326 8.30 47.61 -0.61
CA GLU A 326 8.60 47.58 0.82
C GLU A 326 10.01 47.07 1.08
N LEU A 327 10.46 46.06 0.33
CA LEU A 327 11.81 45.50 0.44
C LEU A 327 12.86 46.52 0.03
N ALA A 328 12.57 47.35 -1.00
CA ALA A 328 13.44 48.46 -1.43
C ALA A 328 13.54 49.55 -0.36
N LEU A 329 12.42 49.91 0.29
CA LEU A 329 12.41 50.86 1.39
C LEU A 329 13.26 50.39 2.58
N LEU A 330 13.12 49.13 2.97
CA LEU A 330 13.92 48.51 4.04
C LEU A 330 15.43 48.51 3.74
N ARG A 331 15.79 48.35 2.45
CA ARG A 331 17.19 48.50 2.02
C ARG A 331 17.70 49.95 2.13
N ALA A 332 16.85 50.92 1.78
CA ALA A 332 17.21 52.32 1.92
C ALA A 332 17.46 52.74 3.37
N VAL A 333 16.77 52.07 4.33
CA VAL A 333 16.97 52.29 5.78
C VAL A 333 18.16 51.46 6.33
N GLY A 334 18.87 50.68 5.48
CA GLY A 334 20.09 49.97 5.87
C GLY A 334 19.95 48.46 6.15
N ALA A 335 18.83 47.82 5.82
CA ALA A 335 18.70 46.38 5.96
C ALA A 335 19.58 45.63 4.98
N SER A 336 20.38 44.64 5.48
CA SER A 336 21.22 43.83 4.61
C SER A 336 20.43 42.83 3.76
N PRO A 337 20.89 42.50 2.53
CA PRO A 337 20.21 41.51 1.68
C PRO A 337 20.01 40.12 2.34
N ARG A 338 20.92 39.73 3.25
CA ARG A 338 20.80 38.49 4.01
C ARG A 338 19.66 38.54 5.03
N GLN A 339 19.48 39.69 5.71
CA GLN A 339 18.39 39.90 6.68
C GLN A 339 17.03 39.86 5.98
N LEU A 340 16.89 40.54 4.83
CA LEU A 340 15.67 40.54 4.01
C LEU A 340 15.28 39.13 3.55
N ARG A 341 16.22 38.41 2.97
CA ARG A 341 16.00 37.03 2.52
C ARG A 341 15.59 36.10 3.67
N SER A 342 16.24 36.23 4.83
CA SER A 342 15.88 35.40 5.98
C SER A 342 14.54 35.80 6.60
N ALA A 343 14.13 37.04 6.54
CA ALA A 343 12.82 37.50 6.98
C ALA A 343 11.70 36.96 6.08
N VAL A 344 11.83 37.12 4.76
CA VAL A 344 10.89 36.57 3.78
C VAL A 344 10.82 35.03 3.88
N GLY A 345 11.95 34.35 4.00
CA GLY A 345 11.97 32.90 4.14
C GLY A 345 11.32 32.37 5.42
N ARG A 346 11.45 33.12 6.54
CA ARG A 346 10.75 32.76 7.78
C ARG A 346 9.23 33.00 7.71
N GLU A 347 8.81 34.06 7.07
CA GLU A 347 7.40 34.40 6.90
C GLU A 347 6.72 33.38 5.98
N ALA A 348 7.29 33.12 4.82
CA ALA A 348 6.85 32.11 3.86
C ALA A 348 6.81 30.70 4.52
N GLY A 349 7.84 30.35 5.28
CA GLY A 349 7.92 29.08 5.98
C GLY A 349 6.84 28.90 7.03
N ARG A 350 6.43 29.95 7.73
CA ARG A 350 5.31 29.88 8.70
C ARG A 350 3.96 29.67 8.00
N VAL A 351 3.70 30.46 6.98
CA VAL A 351 2.45 30.33 6.20
C VAL A 351 2.36 28.94 5.56
N ALA A 352 3.44 28.49 4.94
CA ALA A 352 3.51 27.16 4.35
C ALA A 352 3.36 26.04 5.39
N ALA A 353 3.94 26.19 6.57
CA ALA A 353 3.80 25.18 7.64
C ALA A 353 2.36 25.05 8.12
N VAL A 354 1.65 26.16 8.33
CA VAL A 354 0.23 26.12 8.71
C VAL A 354 -0.61 25.55 7.58
N ALA A 355 -0.38 25.98 6.34
CA ALA A 355 -1.07 25.47 5.16
C ALA A 355 -0.82 23.97 4.96
N ALA A 356 0.42 23.52 5.20
CA ALA A 356 0.80 22.12 5.08
C ALA A 356 0.09 21.23 6.12
N VAL A 357 -0.08 21.70 7.34
CA VAL A 357 -0.87 20.97 8.36
C VAL A 357 -2.33 20.85 7.94
N VAL A 358 -2.95 21.94 7.50
CA VAL A 358 -4.35 21.93 7.01
C VAL A 358 -4.49 21.04 5.79
N GLY A 359 -3.54 21.11 4.84
CA GLY A 359 -3.49 20.24 3.67
C GLY A 359 -3.26 18.78 4.02
N GLY A 360 -2.38 18.49 4.98
CA GLY A 360 -2.15 17.14 5.49
C GLY A 360 -3.42 16.48 6.08
N ILE A 361 -4.26 17.27 6.76
CA ILE A 361 -5.59 16.81 7.22
C ILE A 361 -6.50 16.56 6.00
N GLY A 362 -6.49 17.45 5.01
CA GLY A 362 -7.25 17.30 3.77
C GLY A 362 -6.78 16.13 2.88
N ALA A 363 -5.56 15.64 3.08
CA ALA A 363 -5.04 14.47 2.38
C ALA A 363 -5.84 13.20 2.67
N LEU A 364 -6.42 13.08 3.88
CA LEU A 364 -7.15 11.88 4.28
C LEU A 364 -8.39 11.61 3.42
N PRO A 365 -9.38 12.52 3.32
CA PRO A 365 -10.56 12.26 2.49
C PRO A 365 -10.20 12.09 1.00
N LEU A 366 -9.23 12.86 0.50
CA LEU A 366 -8.77 12.75 -0.88
C LEU A 366 -8.08 11.41 -1.15
N GLY A 367 -7.22 10.96 -0.24
CA GLY A 367 -6.51 9.69 -0.36
C GLY A 367 -7.46 8.49 -0.24
N LEU A 368 -8.46 8.55 0.63
CA LEU A 368 -9.48 7.51 0.74
C LEU A 368 -10.37 7.44 -0.52
N LEU A 369 -10.70 8.59 -1.11
CA LEU A 369 -11.42 8.65 -2.39
C LEU A 369 -10.57 8.03 -3.53
N MET A 370 -9.29 8.40 -3.63
CA MET A 370 -8.39 7.82 -4.63
C MET A 370 -8.23 6.30 -4.44
N ARG A 371 -8.12 5.86 -3.18
CA ARG A 371 -8.06 4.44 -2.85
C ARG A 371 -9.30 3.69 -3.34
N SER A 372 -10.50 4.18 -3.05
CA SER A 372 -11.76 3.52 -3.45
C SER A 372 -11.93 3.41 -4.97
N LEU A 373 -11.28 4.27 -5.75
CA LEU A 373 -11.27 4.19 -7.22
C LEU A 373 -10.26 3.16 -7.76
N LEU A 374 -9.27 2.77 -6.95
CA LEU A 374 -8.22 1.83 -7.34
C LEU A 374 -8.46 0.42 -6.78
N GLU A 375 -9.32 0.27 -5.78
CA GLU A 375 -9.67 -1.04 -5.23
C GLU A 375 -10.45 -1.87 -6.23
N THR A 376 -10.05 -3.13 -6.36
CA THR A 376 -10.73 -4.15 -7.15
C THR A 376 -10.89 -5.40 -6.30
N GLU A 377 -11.72 -6.37 -6.74
CA GLU A 377 -11.85 -7.66 -6.06
C GLU A 377 -10.52 -8.42 -5.91
N ALA A 378 -9.58 -8.19 -6.84
CA ALA A 378 -8.27 -8.82 -6.83
C ALA A 378 -7.20 -8.07 -6.01
N LEU A 379 -7.43 -6.79 -5.67
CA LEU A 379 -6.47 -5.94 -4.98
C LEU A 379 -7.13 -5.15 -3.85
N VAL A 380 -6.93 -5.61 -2.64
CA VAL A 380 -7.33 -4.87 -1.43
C VAL A 380 -6.19 -3.98 -0.96
N LEU A 381 -6.48 -2.69 -0.80
CA LEU A 381 -5.53 -1.68 -0.35
C LEU A 381 -5.70 -1.46 1.17
N PRO A 382 -4.87 -2.06 2.03
CA PRO A 382 -5.00 -1.91 3.48
C PRO A 382 -4.64 -0.49 3.91
N VAL A 383 -5.39 0.05 4.87
CA VAL A 383 -5.09 1.34 5.50
C VAL A 383 -4.93 1.12 7.01
N PRO A 384 -3.74 0.70 7.46
CA PRO A 384 -3.48 0.61 8.90
C PRO A 384 -3.66 1.98 9.56
N PRO A 385 -4.06 2.05 10.84
CA PRO A 385 -4.41 3.31 11.51
C PRO A 385 -3.32 4.39 11.50
N TRP A 386 -2.04 3.98 11.43
CA TRP A 386 -0.89 4.89 11.39
C TRP A 386 -0.63 5.49 10.00
N LEU A 387 -1.03 4.80 8.91
CA LEU A 387 -0.69 5.19 7.53
C LEU A 387 -1.26 6.56 7.12
N PRO A 388 -2.51 6.93 7.44
CA PRO A 388 -3.05 8.25 7.12
C PRO A 388 -2.27 9.38 7.78
N PHE A 389 -1.84 9.18 9.04
CA PHE A 389 -1.03 10.17 9.76
C PHE A 389 0.36 10.30 9.15
N ALA A 390 1.02 9.18 8.83
CA ALA A 390 2.33 9.18 8.18
C ALA A 390 2.27 9.85 6.80
N ALA A 391 1.26 9.55 6.00
CA ALA A 391 1.05 10.11 4.67
C ALA A 391 0.77 11.61 4.71
N GLY A 392 -0.14 12.06 5.60
CA GLY A 392 -0.41 13.48 5.81
C GLY A 392 0.83 14.24 6.30
N ALA A 393 1.59 13.65 7.23
CA ALA A 393 2.84 14.22 7.73
C ALA A 393 3.92 14.30 6.63
N ALA A 394 4.02 13.29 5.77
CA ALA A 394 4.97 13.29 4.64
C ALA A 394 4.66 14.42 3.64
N GLY A 395 3.40 14.58 3.24
CA GLY A 395 2.97 15.67 2.35
C GLY A 395 3.22 17.05 2.97
N ALA A 396 2.88 17.22 4.25
CA ALA A 396 3.12 18.44 4.98
C ALA A 396 4.63 18.77 5.10
N LEU A 397 5.45 17.78 5.40
CA LEU A 397 6.89 17.93 5.54
C LEU A 397 7.55 18.33 4.22
N LEU A 398 7.19 17.69 3.12
CA LEU A 398 7.72 18.02 1.78
C LEU A 398 7.43 19.48 1.42
N VAL A 399 6.21 19.95 1.63
CA VAL A 399 5.84 21.34 1.38
C VAL A 399 6.58 22.32 2.30
N ALA A 400 6.66 22.02 3.59
CA ALA A 400 7.34 22.87 4.57
C ALA A 400 8.85 22.98 4.28
N LEU A 401 9.50 21.88 3.88
CA LEU A 401 10.91 21.84 3.50
C LEU A 401 11.17 22.62 2.21
N ALA A 402 10.27 22.52 1.21
CA ALA A 402 10.41 23.20 -0.07
C ALA A 402 10.17 24.72 0.02
N ALA A 403 9.25 25.17 0.85
CA ALA A 403 8.81 26.57 0.92
C ALA A 403 9.94 27.54 1.31
N ARG A 404 10.80 27.19 2.25
CA ARG A 404 11.89 28.05 2.72
C ARG A 404 12.96 28.36 1.66
N PRO A 405 13.60 27.33 1.03
CA PRO A 405 14.61 27.59 0.01
C PRO A 405 14.03 28.28 -1.22
N VAL A 406 12.80 27.94 -1.60
CA VAL A 406 12.11 28.58 -2.74
C VAL A 406 11.89 30.08 -2.46
N ALA A 407 11.38 30.43 -1.27
CA ALA A 407 11.18 31.84 -0.89
C ALA A 407 12.51 32.63 -0.84
N MET A 408 13.58 32.01 -0.34
CA MET A 408 14.89 32.63 -0.31
C MET A 408 15.48 32.83 -1.72
N LEU A 409 15.24 31.91 -2.66
CA LEU A 409 15.66 32.02 -4.06
C LEU A 409 14.86 33.13 -4.78
N ALA A 410 13.53 33.21 -4.56
CA ALA A 410 12.69 34.27 -5.08
C ALA A 410 13.15 35.66 -4.59
N ALA A 411 13.44 35.78 -3.31
CA ALA A 411 13.96 37.01 -2.71
C ALA A 411 15.34 37.43 -3.26
N ARG A 412 16.18 36.49 -3.70
CA ARG A 412 17.49 36.81 -4.34
C ARG A 412 17.31 37.58 -5.63
N ARG A 413 16.28 37.29 -6.44
CA ARG A 413 16.02 37.98 -7.72
C ARG A 413 15.55 39.42 -7.54
N VAL A 414 14.85 39.69 -6.43
CA VAL A 414 14.33 41.05 -6.10
C VAL A 414 15.35 41.91 -5.35
N THR A 415 16.34 41.26 -4.71
CA THR A 415 17.37 41.95 -3.90
C THR A 415 18.72 42.13 -4.64
N ARG A 416 18.84 41.73 -5.90
CA ARG A 416 19.90 42.12 -6.82
C ARG A 416 19.55 43.43 -7.47
#